data_39bf00ca909dedcbeed5e4a1a677fd5e
#
_entry.id   39bf00ca909dedcbeed5e4a1a677fd5e
#
_cell.length_a   1.000
_cell.length_b   1.000
_cell.length_c   1.000
_cell.angle_alpha   90.00
_cell.angle_beta   90.00
_cell.angle_gamma   90.00
#
_symmetry.space_group_name_H-M   'P 1'
#
loop_
_entity.id
_entity.type
_entity.pdbx_description
1 polymer ?
#
loop_
_entity_poly.entity_id
_entity_poly.type
_entity_poly.pdbx_seq_one_letter_code
_entity_poly.pdbx_strand_id
1 'polypeptide(L)'
;NQINYLSTMLATMVGFLLMAADPAQEGGFLTEFMGTKGLITAFIAAFVTVNVYKVCVKNNVTIPMPEEVPPNISQVFKDLIPFTVSVVILYAVSLFVRSTLGVNVAESIGTLLAPLFQAADGYFGITIILGAYAFFWFIGIHGPSIVEPAIAAITYANIDVNLQLLQAGEHADKILTSGTQMFIVTMGGTGATLVVPFMFMWMTKSKRNKAIGRASVIPTFFGVNEPLLFGAPIVLNPVFFVPFIFAPIANVWIFKFFIDALGMNSFTTNLPWTTPAPLGILLGTNFQFLSFVLVAVLIIVDVLIYYPFLKVYDRQILAEEESGVSSSDELKAKVEQSFDTRKATAILEKSQVEETTTVKAEPSTAVKATESTNVLVLCAGGGTSGLLANALNKAAKEYDRPIKATAGSYGAHREILPQYQFVILAPQVASNYEDMKAETDKLGIKLAKTAGAEYIALTRDGEGALAFVEENLQ
;
A
#
# COMPACT_ATOMS: atom_id res chain seq x y z
N ASN A 1 28.06 -5.62 -3.64
CA ASN A 1 28.02 -6.70 -2.63
C ASN A 1 26.58 -7.13 -2.40
N GLN A 2 25.99 -7.85 -3.35
CA GLN A 2 24.62 -8.38 -3.23
C GLN A 2 24.66 -9.70 -2.45
N ILE A 3 23.72 -9.88 -1.54
CA ILE A 3 23.48 -11.12 -0.81
C ILE A 3 22.84 -12.11 -1.79
N ASN A 4 23.28 -13.37 -1.78
CA ASN A 4 22.65 -14.42 -2.59
C ASN A 4 21.28 -14.77 -2.02
N TYR A 5 20.23 -14.50 -2.80
CA TYR A 5 18.83 -14.70 -2.41
C TYR A 5 18.52 -16.16 -2.07
N LEU A 6 18.90 -17.09 -2.95
CA LEU A 6 18.58 -18.51 -2.81
C LEU A 6 19.20 -19.09 -1.53
N SER A 7 20.49 -18.84 -1.34
CA SER A 7 21.22 -19.35 -0.16
C SER A 7 20.65 -18.76 1.14
N THR A 8 20.35 -17.45 1.15
CA THR A 8 19.77 -16.78 2.34
C THR A 8 18.36 -17.31 2.65
N MET A 9 17.53 -17.56 1.63
CA MET A 9 16.22 -18.17 1.83
C MET A 9 16.31 -19.57 2.42
N LEU A 10 17.18 -20.41 1.87
CA LEU A 10 17.39 -21.78 2.36
C LEU A 10 17.88 -21.80 3.81
N ALA A 11 18.85 -20.94 4.16
CA ALA A 11 19.33 -20.80 5.53
C ALA A 11 18.23 -20.34 6.50
N THR A 12 17.37 -19.40 6.05
CA THR A 12 16.22 -18.93 6.83
C THR A 12 15.21 -20.07 7.05
N MET A 13 14.89 -20.82 6.01
CA MET A 13 13.95 -21.95 6.11
C MET A 13 14.48 -23.03 7.08
N VAL A 14 15.75 -23.39 6.98
CA VAL A 14 16.38 -24.35 7.90
C VAL A 14 16.33 -23.82 9.33
N GLY A 15 16.72 -22.57 9.54
CA GLY A 15 16.67 -21.92 10.86
C GLY A 15 15.27 -21.87 11.44
N PHE A 16 14.26 -21.51 10.63
CA PHE A 16 12.86 -21.53 11.05
C PHE A 16 12.39 -22.93 11.46
N LEU A 17 12.68 -23.95 10.68
CA LEU A 17 12.30 -25.32 11.01
C LEU A 17 12.95 -25.80 12.31
N LEU A 18 14.22 -25.47 12.55
CA LEU A 18 14.90 -25.79 13.81
C LEU A 18 14.27 -25.10 15.04
N MET A 19 13.65 -23.96 14.85
CA MET A 19 13.02 -23.17 15.91
C MET A 19 11.54 -23.50 16.13
N ALA A 20 10.83 -23.98 15.11
CA ALA A 20 9.38 -24.14 15.11
C ALA A 20 8.91 -25.61 15.01
N ALA A 21 9.72 -26.51 14.47
CA ALA A 21 9.35 -27.91 14.29
C ALA A 21 9.79 -28.77 15.47
N ASP A 22 8.85 -29.53 16.05
CA ASP A 22 9.13 -30.54 17.03
C ASP A 22 9.09 -31.94 16.39
N PRO A 23 9.96 -32.85 16.83
CA PRO A 23 9.92 -34.24 16.35
C PRO A 23 8.63 -34.94 16.83
N ALA A 24 7.96 -35.62 15.93
CA ALA A 24 6.82 -36.47 16.26
C ALA A 24 7.28 -37.84 16.76
N GLN A 25 6.51 -38.45 17.67
CA GLN A 25 6.87 -39.76 18.27
C GLN A 25 6.92 -40.90 17.25
N GLU A 26 6.12 -40.83 16.18
CA GLU A 26 6.06 -41.83 15.11
C GLU A 26 6.97 -41.52 13.91
N GLY A 27 7.85 -40.56 14.05
CA GLY A 27 8.72 -40.02 12.99
C GLY A 27 8.10 -38.85 12.23
N GLY A 28 8.93 -37.96 11.70
CA GLY A 28 8.50 -36.71 11.07
C GLY A 28 8.51 -35.53 12.03
N PHE A 29 7.76 -34.47 11.69
CA PHE A 29 7.70 -33.22 12.44
C PHE A 29 6.25 -32.85 12.73
N LEU A 30 6.03 -32.27 13.91
CA LEU A 30 4.77 -31.60 14.22
C LEU A 30 4.69 -30.28 13.45
N THR A 31 3.56 -30.05 12.78
CA THR A 31 3.36 -28.89 11.91
C THR A 31 2.65 -27.72 12.58
N GLU A 32 2.32 -27.83 13.85
CA GLU A 32 1.49 -26.87 14.59
C GLU A 32 2.03 -25.44 14.51
N PHE A 33 3.36 -25.26 14.61
CA PHE A 33 4.03 -23.98 14.55
C PHE A 33 4.66 -23.68 13.17
N MET A 34 4.36 -24.47 12.14
CA MET A 34 4.84 -24.20 10.78
C MET A 34 3.94 -23.25 9.98
N GLY A 35 2.76 -22.92 10.51
CA GLY A 35 1.81 -21.98 9.93
C GLY A 35 1.87 -20.59 10.59
N THR A 36 0.69 -19.97 10.71
CA THR A 36 0.51 -18.63 11.26
C THR A 36 1.03 -18.45 12.68
N LYS A 37 0.93 -19.48 13.53
CA LYS A 37 1.47 -19.47 14.89
C LYS A 37 3.00 -19.30 14.93
N GLY A 38 3.71 -19.74 13.89
CA GLY A 38 5.17 -19.57 13.77
C GLY A 38 5.63 -18.35 12.99
N LEU A 39 4.73 -17.48 12.54
CA LEU A 39 5.04 -16.38 11.64
C LEU A 39 6.07 -15.39 12.24
N ILE A 40 5.96 -15.05 13.52
CA ILE A 40 6.91 -14.18 14.21
C ILE A 40 8.28 -14.82 14.26
N THR A 41 8.34 -16.13 14.54
CA THR A 41 9.57 -16.92 14.53
C THR A 41 10.22 -16.92 13.15
N ALA A 42 9.43 -17.02 12.07
CA ALA A 42 9.92 -16.91 10.70
C ALA A 42 10.55 -15.55 10.41
N PHE A 43 9.93 -14.44 10.88
CA PHE A 43 10.50 -13.11 10.76
C PHE A 43 11.82 -12.96 11.54
N ILE A 44 11.90 -13.51 12.75
CA ILE A 44 13.15 -13.52 13.54
C ILE A 44 14.24 -14.32 12.82
N ALA A 45 13.90 -15.51 12.31
CA ALA A 45 14.83 -16.33 11.55
C ALA A 45 15.37 -15.60 10.32
N ALA A 46 14.46 -14.93 9.55
CA ALA A 46 14.83 -14.14 8.39
C ALA A 46 15.73 -12.95 8.78
N PHE A 47 15.34 -12.20 9.80
CA PHE A 47 16.12 -11.05 10.28
C PHE A 47 17.53 -11.44 10.71
N VAL A 48 17.67 -12.49 11.51
CA VAL A 48 18.98 -12.99 11.97
C VAL A 48 19.81 -13.44 10.78
N THR A 49 19.26 -14.29 9.91
CA THR A 49 19.96 -14.82 8.74
C THR A 49 20.44 -13.71 7.81
N VAL A 50 19.58 -12.77 7.43
CA VAL A 50 19.95 -11.66 6.54
C VAL A 50 21.05 -10.79 7.14
N ASN A 51 21.01 -10.53 8.45
CA ASN A 51 22.04 -9.73 9.09
C ASN A 51 23.38 -10.49 9.19
N VAL A 52 23.37 -11.80 9.45
CA VAL A 52 24.58 -12.62 9.42
C VAL A 52 25.20 -12.59 8.03
N TYR A 53 24.41 -12.79 6.96
CA TYR A 53 24.89 -12.68 5.58
C TYR A 53 25.48 -11.30 5.28
N LYS A 54 24.78 -10.21 5.68
CA LYS A 54 25.31 -8.85 5.52
C LYS A 54 26.65 -8.65 6.20
N VAL A 55 26.78 -9.12 7.44
CA VAL A 55 28.03 -9.00 8.21
C VAL A 55 29.16 -9.82 7.55
N CYS A 56 28.89 -11.06 7.16
CA CYS A 56 29.87 -11.90 6.49
C CYS A 56 30.35 -11.32 5.16
N VAL A 57 29.41 -10.88 4.32
CA VAL A 57 29.72 -10.28 2.99
C VAL A 57 30.46 -8.95 3.15
N LYS A 58 30.04 -8.09 4.09
CA LYS A 58 30.69 -6.81 4.34
C LYS A 58 32.15 -6.97 4.81
N ASN A 59 32.42 -7.98 5.64
CA ASN A 59 33.75 -8.22 6.23
C ASN A 59 34.54 -9.27 5.46
N ASN A 60 34.11 -9.72 4.28
CA ASN A 60 34.72 -10.75 3.46
C ASN A 60 34.96 -12.08 4.24
N VAL A 61 34.07 -12.40 5.19
CA VAL A 61 34.10 -13.67 5.93
C VAL A 61 33.45 -14.74 5.06
N THR A 62 34.16 -15.16 4.03
CA THR A 62 33.73 -16.12 3.01
C THR A 62 34.89 -16.99 2.59
N ILE A 63 34.65 -18.13 1.95
CA ILE A 63 35.70 -18.96 1.37
C ILE A 63 36.09 -18.37 0.01
N PRO A 64 37.27 -17.76 -0.16
CA PRO A 64 37.71 -17.23 -1.44
C PRO A 64 38.00 -18.36 -2.42
N MET A 65 37.61 -18.22 -3.67
CA MET A 65 37.91 -19.14 -4.74
C MET A 65 38.79 -18.48 -5.79
N PRO A 66 39.72 -19.22 -6.46
CA PRO A 66 40.49 -18.71 -7.57
C PRO A 66 39.59 -18.20 -8.72
N GLU A 67 40.13 -17.27 -9.53
CA GLU A 67 39.37 -16.64 -10.63
C GLU A 67 38.97 -17.61 -11.76
N GLU A 68 39.68 -18.73 -11.87
CA GLU A 68 39.43 -19.79 -12.82
C GLU A 68 38.16 -20.61 -12.50
N VAL A 69 37.63 -20.50 -11.29
CA VAL A 69 36.45 -21.23 -10.86
C VAL A 69 35.20 -20.52 -11.39
N PRO A 70 34.28 -21.23 -12.06
CA PRO A 70 33.02 -20.64 -12.56
C PRO A 70 32.26 -19.87 -11.48
N PRO A 71 31.69 -18.69 -11.79
CA PRO A 71 31.05 -17.81 -10.81
C PRO A 71 29.99 -18.49 -9.94
N ASN A 72 29.21 -19.40 -10.52
CA ASN A 72 28.17 -20.13 -9.80
C ASN A 72 28.74 -21.04 -8.70
N ILE A 73 29.85 -21.71 -8.98
CA ILE A 73 30.54 -22.58 -8.02
C ILE A 73 31.21 -21.71 -6.94
N SER A 74 31.90 -20.65 -7.35
CA SER A 74 32.53 -19.69 -6.44
C SER A 74 31.50 -19.10 -5.45
N GLN A 75 30.28 -18.79 -5.91
CA GLN A 75 29.22 -18.26 -5.08
C GLN A 75 28.76 -19.25 -3.99
N VAL A 76 28.62 -20.53 -4.33
CA VAL A 76 28.25 -21.58 -3.36
C VAL A 76 29.25 -21.64 -2.20
N PHE A 77 30.56 -21.61 -2.50
CA PHE A 77 31.60 -21.62 -1.44
C PHE A 77 31.58 -20.31 -0.62
N LYS A 78 31.34 -19.16 -1.24
CA LYS A 78 31.20 -17.88 -0.52
C LYS A 78 30.02 -17.88 0.45
N ASP A 79 28.95 -18.58 0.12
CA ASP A 79 27.74 -18.64 0.93
C ASP A 79 27.83 -19.68 2.06
N LEU A 80 28.80 -20.61 2.02
CA LEU A 80 28.88 -21.70 2.97
C LEU A 80 29.07 -21.22 4.41
N ILE A 81 29.95 -20.24 4.63
CA ILE A 81 30.19 -19.69 5.96
C ILE A 81 28.96 -18.95 6.49
N PRO A 82 28.40 -17.95 5.79
CA PRO A 82 27.22 -17.25 6.28
C PRO A 82 26.00 -18.18 6.47
N PHE A 83 25.82 -19.18 5.62
CA PHE A 83 24.80 -20.21 5.80
C PHE A 83 24.99 -20.97 7.12
N THR A 84 26.19 -21.55 7.31
CA THR A 84 26.49 -22.36 8.50
C THR A 84 26.37 -21.53 9.77
N VAL A 85 26.91 -20.31 9.78
CA VAL A 85 26.87 -19.43 10.97
C VAL A 85 25.44 -19.09 11.32
N SER A 86 24.60 -18.76 10.32
CA SER A 86 23.17 -18.46 10.53
C SER A 86 22.43 -19.64 11.16
N VAL A 87 22.60 -20.82 10.58
CA VAL A 87 21.95 -22.05 11.06
C VAL A 87 22.42 -22.41 12.47
N VAL A 88 23.72 -22.32 12.75
CA VAL A 88 24.29 -22.60 14.08
C VAL A 88 23.76 -21.64 15.14
N ILE A 89 23.66 -20.34 14.83
CA ILE A 89 23.08 -19.33 15.75
C ILE A 89 21.64 -19.68 16.07
N LEU A 90 20.81 -19.91 15.05
CA LEU A 90 19.39 -20.21 15.24
C LEU A 90 19.16 -21.54 15.95
N TYR A 91 20.02 -22.54 15.67
CA TYR A 91 19.99 -23.82 16.39
C TYR A 91 20.40 -23.67 17.86
N ALA A 92 21.45 -22.88 18.14
CA ALA A 92 21.84 -22.59 19.50
C ALA A 92 20.75 -21.90 20.31
N VAL A 93 20.03 -20.94 19.68
CA VAL A 93 18.85 -20.31 20.28
C VAL A 93 17.75 -21.34 20.54
N SER A 94 17.48 -22.24 19.60
CA SER A 94 16.50 -23.31 19.76
C SER A 94 16.84 -24.23 20.92
N LEU A 95 18.09 -24.68 21.00
CA LEU A 95 18.56 -25.53 22.11
C LEU A 95 18.46 -24.82 23.46
N PHE A 96 18.86 -23.54 23.52
CA PHE A 96 18.78 -22.76 24.75
C PHE A 96 17.33 -22.63 25.25
N VAL A 97 16.39 -22.26 24.36
CA VAL A 97 14.98 -22.11 24.71
C VAL A 97 14.40 -23.46 25.17
N ARG A 98 14.66 -24.54 24.43
CA ARG A 98 14.21 -25.89 24.79
C ARG A 98 14.74 -26.36 26.13
N SER A 99 16.01 -26.06 26.42
CA SER A 99 16.67 -26.48 27.70
C SER A 99 16.15 -25.66 28.89
N THR A 100 15.75 -24.40 28.69
CA THR A 100 15.32 -23.51 29.79
C THR A 100 13.82 -23.51 30.00
N LEU A 101 13.02 -23.53 28.92
CA LEU A 101 11.56 -23.41 28.98
C LEU A 101 10.83 -24.73 28.68
N GLY A 102 11.52 -25.75 28.16
CA GLY A 102 10.92 -27.06 27.82
C GLY A 102 10.06 -27.06 26.56
N VAL A 103 9.97 -25.95 25.86
CA VAL A 103 9.12 -25.77 24.66
C VAL A 103 9.99 -25.27 23.49
N ASN A 104 9.44 -25.32 22.26
CA ASN A 104 10.12 -24.75 21.11
C ASN A 104 10.06 -23.19 21.11
N VAL A 105 10.87 -22.56 20.24
CA VAL A 105 10.98 -21.10 20.20
C VAL A 105 9.67 -20.46 19.77
N ALA A 106 8.96 -21.05 18.81
CA ALA A 106 7.70 -20.50 18.31
C ALA A 106 6.61 -20.50 19.40
N GLU A 107 6.51 -21.58 20.17
CA GLU A 107 5.61 -21.70 21.31
C GLU A 107 5.95 -20.69 22.41
N SER A 108 7.24 -20.55 22.74
CA SER A 108 7.71 -19.60 23.75
C SER A 108 7.39 -18.15 23.37
N ILE A 109 7.59 -17.79 22.10
CA ILE A 109 7.23 -16.47 21.59
C ILE A 109 5.71 -16.23 21.66
N GLY A 110 4.90 -17.23 21.24
CA GLY A 110 3.45 -17.17 21.33
C GLY A 110 2.97 -16.93 22.76
N THR A 111 3.48 -17.67 23.72
CA THR A 111 3.16 -17.54 25.15
C THR A 111 3.58 -16.17 25.71
N LEU A 112 4.77 -15.70 25.35
CA LEU A 112 5.27 -14.39 25.78
C LEU A 112 4.43 -13.23 25.26
N LEU A 113 3.94 -13.35 24.02
CA LEU A 113 3.15 -12.31 23.35
C LEU A 113 1.64 -12.43 23.58
N ALA A 114 1.16 -13.53 24.17
CA ALA A 114 -0.26 -13.73 24.40
C ALA A 114 -0.96 -12.57 25.15
N PRO A 115 -0.38 -11.97 26.22
CA PRO A 115 -1.00 -10.81 26.87
C PRO A 115 -1.10 -9.58 25.97
N LEU A 116 -0.11 -9.36 25.09
CA LEU A 116 -0.12 -8.27 24.12
C LEU A 116 -1.21 -8.49 23.07
N PHE A 117 -1.36 -9.72 22.59
CA PHE A 117 -2.40 -10.09 21.62
C PHE A 117 -3.81 -9.90 22.21
N GLN A 118 -4.01 -10.31 23.48
CA GLN A 118 -5.27 -10.08 24.18
C GLN A 118 -5.56 -8.59 24.38
N ALA A 119 -4.55 -7.79 24.76
CA ALA A 119 -4.70 -6.35 24.89
C ALA A 119 -5.00 -5.67 23.54
N ALA A 120 -4.38 -6.14 22.45
CA ALA A 120 -4.62 -5.62 21.10
C ALA A 120 -6.06 -5.89 20.62
N ASP A 121 -6.68 -6.99 21.04
CA ASP A 121 -8.05 -7.38 20.69
C ASP A 121 -9.13 -6.70 21.57
N GLY A 122 -8.72 -6.00 22.64
CA GLY A 122 -9.60 -5.20 23.49
C GLY A 122 -10.06 -3.90 22.83
N TYR A 123 -11.16 -3.28 23.31
CA TYR A 123 -11.71 -2.04 22.74
C TYR A 123 -10.68 -0.93 22.60
N PHE A 124 -9.79 -0.76 23.55
CA PHE A 124 -8.72 0.24 23.48
C PHE A 124 -7.66 -0.11 22.43
N GLY A 125 -7.19 -1.36 22.40
CA GLY A 125 -6.20 -1.84 21.44
C GLY A 125 -6.69 -1.72 20.01
N ILE A 126 -7.89 -2.23 19.70
CA ILE A 126 -8.47 -2.13 18.36
C ILE A 126 -8.72 -0.67 17.94
N THR A 127 -9.07 0.22 18.87
CA THR A 127 -9.27 1.65 18.59
C THR A 127 -7.97 2.30 18.13
N ILE A 128 -6.87 2.07 18.85
CA ILE A 128 -5.56 2.65 18.50
C ILE A 128 -5.04 2.04 17.20
N ILE A 129 -5.02 0.70 17.11
CA ILE A 129 -4.43 -0.02 15.98
C ILE A 129 -5.21 0.28 14.70
N LEU A 130 -6.52 0.08 14.72
CA LEU A 130 -7.34 0.20 13.53
C LEU A 130 -7.70 1.67 13.22
N GLY A 131 -7.79 2.54 14.23
CA GLY A 131 -7.92 3.98 14.05
C GLY A 131 -6.67 4.61 13.41
N ALA A 132 -5.48 4.05 13.66
CA ALA A 132 -4.24 4.51 13.03
C ALA A 132 -4.27 4.39 11.49
N TYR A 133 -4.95 3.39 10.92
CA TYR A 133 -5.13 3.29 9.45
C TYR A 133 -5.77 4.56 8.88
N ALA A 134 -6.89 4.97 9.44
CA ALA A 134 -7.61 6.16 9.00
C ALA A 134 -6.82 7.43 9.30
N PHE A 135 -6.18 7.52 10.46
CA PHE A 135 -5.39 8.68 10.85
C PHE A 135 -4.21 8.93 9.89
N PHE A 136 -3.39 7.91 9.60
CA PHE A 136 -2.28 8.07 8.68
C PHE A 136 -2.76 8.43 7.26
N TRP A 137 -3.80 7.79 6.77
CA TRP A 137 -4.39 8.16 5.49
C TRP A 137 -4.90 9.61 5.47
N PHE A 138 -5.52 10.06 6.56
CA PHE A 138 -6.03 11.43 6.64
C PHE A 138 -4.93 12.48 6.52
N ILE A 139 -3.75 12.21 7.07
CA ILE A 139 -2.58 13.10 6.95
C ILE A 139 -1.76 12.87 5.67
N GLY A 140 -2.25 12.07 4.74
CA GLY A 140 -1.61 11.82 3.44
C GLY A 140 -0.56 10.72 3.43
N ILE A 141 -0.44 9.92 4.50
CA ILE A 141 0.45 8.78 4.59
C ILE A 141 -0.35 7.50 4.36
N HIS A 142 0.18 6.56 3.55
CA HIS A 142 -0.47 5.28 3.32
C HIS A 142 -0.52 4.44 4.61
N GLY A 143 -1.68 4.44 5.29
CA GLY A 143 -1.88 3.80 6.59
C GLY A 143 -1.47 2.33 6.67
N PRO A 144 -1.87 1.47 5.72
CA PRO A 144 -1.46 0.07 5.69
C PRO A 144 0.07 -0.11 5.74
N SER A 145 0.82 0.68 5.00
CA SER A 145 2.29 0.58 4.97
C SER A 145 2.96 0.84 6.33
N ILE A 146 2.30 1.58 7.21
CA ILE A 146 2.80 1.87 8.57
C ILE A 146 2.30 0.83 9.57
N VAL A 147 1.03 0.49 9.52
CA VAL A 147 0.37 -0.31 10.57
C VAL A 147 0.48 -1.81 10.32
N GLU A 148 0.27 -2.28 9.08
CA GLU A 148 0.27 -3.72 8.76
C GLU A 148 1.55 -4.46 9.16
N PRO A 149 2.77 -3.95 8.93
CA PRO A 149 3.97 -4.66 9.34
C PRO A 149 4.03 -4.95 10.84
N ALA A 150 3.43 -4.10 11.66
CA ALA A 150 3.42 -4.26 13.12
C ALA A 150 2.40 -5.29 13.60
N ILE A 151 1.31 -5.51 12.87
CA ILE A 151 0.18 -6.34 13.33
C ILE A 151 -0.07 -7.58 12.47
N ALA A 152 0.60 -7.74 11.34
CA ALA A 152 0.35 -8.84 10.39
C ALA A 152 0.38 -10.22 11.06
N ALA A 153 1.34 -10.46 11.95
CA ALA A 153 1.45 -11.73 12.67
C ALA A 153 0.20 -12.01 13.52
N ILE A 154 -0.33 -11.00 14.21
CA ILE A 154 -1.52 -11.12 15.07
C ILE A 154 -2.76 -11.35 14.21
N THR A 155 -2.93 -10.56 13.15
CA THR A 155 -4.12 -10.62 12.30
C THR A 155 -4.28 -11.97 11.61
N TYR A 156 -3.18 -12.55 11.10
CA TYR A 156 -3.21 -13.88 10.48
C TYR A 156 -3.35 -15.00 11.52
N ALA A 157 -2.69 -14.91 12.67
CA ALA A 157 -2.84 -15.89 13.75
C ALA A 157 -4.29 -15.93 14.28
N ASN A 158 -4.93 -14.76 14.43
CA ASN A 158 -6.30 -14.67 14.91
C ASN A 158 -7.32 -15.31 13.94
N ILE A 159 -7.11 -15.20 12.61
CA ILE A 159 -7.96 -15.90 11.63
C ILE A 159 -7.85 -17.42 11.81
N ASP A 160 -6.62 -17.92 11.95
CA ASP A 160 -6.39 -19.36 12.15
C ASP A 160 -7.01 -19.85 13.46
N VAL A 161 -6.86 -19.12 14.55
CA VAL A 161 -7.51 -19.41 15.84
C VAL A 161 -9.02 -19.41 15.70
N ASN A 162 -9.61 -18.41 15.05
CA ASN A 162 -11.05 -18.34 14.81
C ASN A 162 -11.56 -19.54 14.00
N LEU A 163 -10.80 -19.96 12.98
CA LEU A 163 -11.15 -21.15 12.18
C LEU A 163 -11.11 -22.42 13.02
N GLN A 164 -10.09 -22.57 13.87
CA GLN A 164 -9.97 -23.73 14.77
C GLN A 164 -11.11 -23.78 15.79
N LEU A 165 -11.45 -22.63 16.42
CA LEU A 165 -12.58 -22.50 17.34
C LEU A 165 -13.90 -22.89 16.64
N LEU A 166 -14.15 -22.38 15.44
CA LEU A 166 -15.35 -22.72 14.68
C LEU A 166 -15.41 -24.21 14.34
N GLN A 167 -14.29 -24.83 13.94
CA GLN A 167 -14.21 -26.27 13.64
C GLN A 167 -14.44 -27.12 14.89
N ALA A 168 -14.03 -26.63 16.06
CA ALA A 168 -14.33 -27.27 17.35
C ALA A 168 -15.78 -27.06 17.83
N GLY A 169 -16.58 -26.27 17.10
CA GLY A 169 -17.92 -25.87 17.53
C GLY A 169 -17.96 -24.82 18.62
N GLU A 170 -16.83 -24.14 18.83
CA GLU A 170 -16.66 -23.05 19.78
C GLU A 170 -16.84 -21.68 19.12
N HIS A 171 -16.99 -20.65 19.95
CA HIS A 171 -17.20 -19.29 19.50
C HIS A 171 -15.89 -18.66 18.99
N ALA A 172 -15.88 -18.23 17.73
CA ALA A 172 -14.75 -17.55 17.10
C ALA A 172 -14.75 -16.06 17.51
N ASP A 173 -13.96 -15.71 18.54
CA ASP A 173 -14.06 -14.45 19.28
C ASP A 173 -12.94 -13.44 18.96
N LYS A 174 -11.91 -13.80 18.16
CA LYS A 174 -10.79 -12.90 17.86
C LYS A 174 -11.19 -11.80 16.87
N ILE A 175 -11.05 -10.56 17.27
CA ILE A 175 -11.52 -9.38 16.54
C ILE A 175 -10.46 -8.87 15.56
N LEU A 176 -9.19 -8.74 16.01
CA LEU A 176 -8.11 -8.18 15.21
C LEU A 176 -7.66 -9.16 14.12
N THR A 177 -8.39 -9.15 13.01
CA THR A 177 -8.14 -10.00 11.83
C THR A 177 -7.96 -9.15 10.57
N SER A 178 -7.40 -9.73 9.51
CA SER A 178 -7.33 -9.05 8.20
C SER A 178 -8.73 -8.75 7.65
N GLY A 179 -9.72 -9.63 7.89
CA GLY A 179 -11.11 -9.39 7.51
C GLY A 179 -11.73 -8.18 8.21
N THR A 180 -11.45 -8.01 9.50
CA THR A 180 -11.88 -6.82 10.27
C THR A 180 -11.28 -5.55 9.68
N GLN A 181 -10.00 -5.56 9.38
CA GLN A 181 -9.34 -4.40 8.77
C GLN A 181 -9.91 -4.09 7.39
N MET A 182 -10.06 -5.10 6.51
CA MET A 182 -10.43 -4.91 5.11
C MET A 182 -11.92 -4.60 4.91
N PHE A 183 -12.81 -5.19 5.71
CA PHE A 183 -14.24 -5.14 5.45
C PHE A 183 -15.06 -4.36 6.48
N ILE A 184 -14.54 -4.17 7.69
CA ILE A 184 -15.19 -3.39 8.74
C ILE A 184 -14.59 -1.98 8.81
N VAL A 185 -13.27 -1.88 9.01
CA VAL A 185 -12.55 -0.61 9.21
C VAL A 185 -12.40 0.16 7.91
N THR A 186 -12.03 -0.53 6.82
CA THR A 186 -11.89 0.08 5.49
C THR A 186 -13.06 -0.29 4.57
N MET A 187 -14.28 -0.26 5.11
CA MET A 187 -15.50 -0.54 4.34
C MET A 187 -15.66 0.43 3.17
N GLY A 188 -15.41 -0.07 1.95
CA GLY A 188 -15.37 0.77 0.74
C GLY A 188 -14.13 1.66 0.62
N GLY A 189 -13.03 1.27 1.26
CA GLY A 189 -11.77 2.00 1.34
C GLY A 189 -11.58 2.72 2.67
N THR A 190 -10.40 3.32 2.86
CA THR A 190 -10.04 3.96 4.13
C THR A 190 -11.02 5.05 4.53
N GLY A 191 -11.33 5.11 5.84
CA GLY A 191 -12.34 6.03 6.38
C GLY A 191 -13.76 5.47 6.35
N ALA A 192 -13.96 4.18 6.03
CA ALA A 192 -15.28 3.54 5.89
C ALA A 192 -16.20 4.30 4.90
N THR A 193 -15.68 4.59 3.72
CA THR A 193 -16.29 5.52 2.77
C THR A 193 -17.30 4.88 1.81
N LEU A 194 -17.71 3.64 1.99
CA LEU A 194 -18.61 2.92 1.09
C LEU A 194 -19.87 3.72 0.77
N VAL A 195 -20.46 4.39 1.76
CA VAL A 195 -21.70 5.14 1.63
C VAL A 195 -21.52 6.53 0.97
N VAL A 196 -20.31 7.09 1.05
CA VAL A 196 -20.04 8.49 0.69
C VAL A 196 -20.33 8.80 -0.79
N PRO A 197 -19.92 7.98 -1.79
CA PRO A 197 -20.28 8.23 -3.18
C PRO A 197 -21.78 8.25 -3.42
N PHE A 198 -22.53 7.37 -2.77
CA PHE A 198 -24.01 7.35 -2.86
C PHE A 198 -24.62 8.60 -2.23
N MET A 199 -24.08 9.02 -1.06
CA MET A 199 -24.52 10.26 -0.42
C MET A 199 -24.22 11.49 -1.28
N PHE A 200 -23.06 11.52 -1.97
CA PHE A 200 -22.73 12.57 -2.93
C PHE A 200 -23.74 12.61 -4.08
N MET A 201 -24.14 11.46 -4.61
CA MET A 201 -25.10 11.39 -5.72
C MET A 201 -26.49 11.85 -5.33
N TRP A 202 -26.98 11.45 -4.15
CA TRP A 202 -28.40 11.58 -3.79
C TRP A 202 -28.67 12.63 -2.72
N MET A 203 -27.69 12.94 -1.85
CA MET A 203 -27.91 13.83 -0.71
C MET A 203 -27.24 15.21 -0.86
N THR A 204 -26.45 15.46 -1.91
CA THR A 204 -25.86 16.77 -2.21
C THR A 204 -26.60 17.52 -3.28
N LYS A 205 -26.44 18.85 -3.32
CA LYS A 205 -27.00 19.75 -4.37
C LYS A 205 -25.95 20.09 -5.43
N SER A 206 -24.68 20.20 -5.07
CA SER A 206 -23.56 20.54 -5.96
C SER A 206 -23.47 19.58 -7.13
N LYS A 207 -23.29 20.12 -8.33
CA LYS A 207 -23.09 19.34 -9.57
C LYS A 207 -21.75 18.63 -9.55
N ARG A 208 -20.72 19.28 -8.98
CA ARG A 208 -19.37 18.74 -8.80
C ARG A 208 -19.41 17.52 -7.89
N ASN A 209 -20.02 17.61 -6.70
CA ASN A 209 -20.13 16.50 -5.76
C ASN A 209 -20.88 15.31 -6.38
N LYS A 210 -21.97 15.55 -7.11
CA LYS A 210 -22.70 14.49 -7.83
C LYS A 210 -21.86 13.79 -8.89
N ALA A 211 -21.04 14.54 -9.63
CA ALA A 211 -20.16 13.97 -10.64
C ALA A 211 -19.08 13.10 -10.01
N ILE A 212 -18.46 13.56 -8.92
CA ILE A 212 -17.47 12.79 -8.15
C ILE A 212 -18.09 11.51 -7.58
N GLY A 213 -19.28 11.62 -6.98
CA GLY A 213 -20.02 10.47 -6.48
C GLY A 213 -20.21 9.40 -7.55
N ARG A 214 -20.70 9.78 -8.75
CA ARG A 214 -20.89 8.84 -9.88
C ARG A 214 -19.60 8.18 -10.33
N ALA A 215 -18.50 8.93 -10.41
CA ALA A 215 -17.20 8.41 -10.82
C ALA A 215 -16.59 7.45 -9.80
N SER A 216 -16.93 7.62 -8.51
CA SER A 216 -16.31 6.89 -7.40
C SER A 216 -17.11 5.67 -6.93
N VAL A 217 -18.39 5.52 -7.29
CA VAL A 217 -19.26 4.42 -6.81
C VAL A 217 -18.62 3.05 -7.05
N ILE A 218 -18.26 2.76 -8.30
CA ILE A 218 -17.74 1.44 -8.66
C ILE A 218 -16.40 1.15 -7.98
N PRO A 219 -15.36 2.01 -8.09
CA PRO A 219 -14.10 1.75 -7.40
C PRO A 219 -14.29 1.60 -5.88
N THR A 220 -15.03 2.49 -5.24
CA THR A 220 -15.28 2.45 -3.78
C THR A 220 -16.01 1.18 -3.36
N PHE A 221 -16.93 0.67 -4.17
CA PHE A 221 -17.61 -0.60 -3.89
C PHE A 221 -16.63 -1.78 -3.80
N PHE A 222 -15.54 -1.74 -4.57
CA PHE A 222 -14.45 -2.72 -4.55
C PHE A 222 -13.27 -2.32 -3.64
N GLY A 223 -13.45 -1.38 -2.73
CA GLY A 223 -12.43 -0.98 -1.74
C GLY A 223 -11.42 0.05 -2.25
N VAL A 224 -11.54 0.56 -3.48
CA VAL A 224 -10.64 1.55 -4.08
C VAL A 224 -11.28 2.94 -4.03
N ASN A 225 -10.98 3.72 -2.99
CA ASN A 225 -11.62 5.01 -2.76
C ASN A 225 -10.77 6.24 -3.13
N GLU A 226 -9.61 6.07 -3.72
CA GLU A 226 -8.73 7.16 -4.15
C GLU A 226 -9.42 8.16 -5.10
N PRO A 227 -10.28 7.74 -6.07
CA PRO A 227 -11.02 8.69 -6.88
C PRO A 227 -11.96 9.59 -6.06
N LEU A 228 -12.50 9.07 -4.95
CA LEU A 228 -13.30 9.84 -4.00
C LEU A 228 -12.42 10.77 -3.15
N LEU A 229 -11.34 10.24 -2.56
CA LEU A 229 -10.47 10.94 -1.63
C LEU A 229 -9.80 12.16 -2.26
N PHE A 230 -9.42 12.06 -3.52
CA PHE A 230 -8.75 13.13 -4.26
C PHE A 230 -9.70 13.95 -5.14
N GLY A 231 -10.79 13.36 -5.60
CA GLY A 231 -11.83 14.07 -6.39
C GLY A 231 -12.61 15.09 -5.56
N ALA A 232 -13.02 14.69 -4.36
CA ALA A 232 -13.58 15.59 -3.36
C ALA A 232 -12.59 15.63 -2.20
N PRO A 233 -11.62 16.54 -2.17
CA PRO A 233 -10.48 16.47 -1.26
C PRO A 233 -10.93 16.17 0.17
N ILE A 234 -11.03 14.86 0.50
CA ILE A 234 -11.41 14.36 1.82
C ILE A 234 -10.19 14.34 2.72
N VAL A 235 -9.07 13.84 2.19
CA VAL A 235 -7.78 13.80 2.86
C VAL A 235 -7.31 15.24 3.11
N LEU A 236 -6.79 15.51 4.29
CA LEU A 236 -6.36 16.82 4.79
C LEU A 236 -7.48 17.89 4.84
N ASN A 237 -8.73 17.51 4.65
CA ASN A 237 -9.86 18.44 4.76
C ASN A 237 -10.43 18.43 6.18
N PRO A 238 -10.34 19.54 6.94
CA PRO A 238 -10.80 19.60 8.32
C PRO A 238 -12.27 19.20 8.51
N VAL A 239 -13.12 19.43 7.48
CA VAL A 239 -14.54 19.05 7.53
C VAL A 239 -14.70 17.54 7.65
N PHE A 240 -13.84 16.76 7.00
CA PHE A 240 -13.93 15.30 7.01
C PHE A 240 -13.06 14.62 8.06
N PHE A 241 -12.28 15.37 8.85
CA PHE A 241 -11.42 14.79 9.88
C PHE A 241 -12.18 13.87 10.84
N VAL A 242 -13.29 14.39 11.38
CA VAL A 242 -14.09 13.64 12.34
C VAL A 242 -14.69 12.37 11.72
N PRO A 243 -15.51 12.44 10.65
CA PRO A 243 -16.15 11.24 10.11
C PRO A 243 -15.14 10.23 9.57
N PHE A 244 -14.05 10.67 8.97
CA PHE A 244 -13.04 9.80 8.37
C PHE A 244 -12.30 8.92 9.40
N ILE A 245 -12.13 9.42 10.63
CA ILE A 245 -11.47 8.67 11.70
C ILE A 245 -12.50 7.92 12.56
N PHE A 246 -13.64 8.55 12.88
CA PHE A 246 -14.60 7.97 13.80
C PHE A 246 -15.50 6.91 13.19
N ALA A 247 -15.80 6.95 11.89
CA ALA A 247 -16.61 5.90 11.25
C ALA A 247 -15.93 4.53 11.33
N PRO A 248 -14.64 4.35 10.95
CA PRO A 248 -13.92 3.10 11.16
C PRO A 248 -13.91 2.60 12.61
N ILE A 249 -13.72 3.52 13.58
CA ILE A 249 -13.71 3.17 14.99
C ILE A 249 -15.09 2.71 15.46
N ALA A 250 -16.14 3.42 15.07
CA ALA A 250 -17.51 3.04 15.38
C ALA A 250 -17.86 1.68 14.80
N ASN A 251 -17.46 1.43 13.53
CA ASN A 251 -17.70 0.16 12.85
C ASN A 251 -17.05 -1.01 13.59
N VAL A 252 -15.80 -0.89 14.01
CA VAL A 252 -15.14 -1.99 14.71
C VAL A 252 -15.68 -2.18 16.12
N TRP A 253 -16.15 -1.13 16.79
CA TRP A 253 -16.81 -1.26 18.10
C TRP A 253 -18.16 -1.96 17.98
N ILE A 254 -18.95 -1.64 16.96
CA ILE A 254 -20.20 -2.33 16.67
C ILE A 254 -19.91 -3.79 16.32
N PHE A 255 -18.92 -4.07 15.47
CA PHE A 255 -18.52 -5.42 15.14
C PHE A 255 -18.13 -6.23 16.39
N LYS A 256 -17.29 -5.65 17.26
CA LYS A 256 -16.91 -6.28 18.52
C LYS A 256 -18.12 -6.52 19.44
N PHE A 257 -19.07 -5.59 19.51
CA PHE A 257 -20.31 -5.79 20.26
C PHE A 257 -21.13 -6.96 19.71
N PHE A 258 -21.22 -7.11 18.40
CA PHE A 258 -21.93 -8.24 17.78
C PHE A 258 -21.28 -9.58 18.13
N ILE A 259 -19.96 -9.62 18.27
CA ILE A 259 -19.24 -10.83 18.65
C ILE A 259 -19.38 -11.07 20.17
N ASP A 260 -18.99 -10.13 21.01
CA ASP A 260 -18.91 -10.32 22.46
C ASP A 260 -20.29 -10.47 23.12
N ALA A 261 -21.29 -9.69 22.66
CA ALA A 261 -22.60 -9.63 23.33
C ALA A 261 -23.68 -10.43 22.62
N LEU A 262 -23.64 -10.53 21.27
CA LEU A 262 -24.66 -11.22 20.49
C LEU A 262 -24.23 -12.62 20.05
N GLY A 263 -22.98 -13.01 20.31
CA GLY A 263 -22.45 -14.35 19.97
C GLY A 263 -22.24 -14.60 18.49
N MET A 264 -22.06 -13.56 17.68
CA MET A 264 -21.69 -13.68 16.28
C MET A 264 -20.23 -14.17 16.18
N ASN A 265 -19.93 -15.13 15.29
CA ASN A 265 -18.55 -15.49 15.04
C ASN A 265 -17.84 -14.44 14.20
N SER A 266 -16.58 -14.18 14.53
CA SER A 266 -15.68 -13.28 13.81
C SER A 266 -15.19 -13.91 12.49
N PHE A 267 -14.30 -13.21 11.78
CA PHE A 267 -13.73 -13.69 10.52
C PHE A 267 -12.91 -14.96 10.71
N THR A 268 -13.22 -15.96 9.91
CA THR A 268 -12.55 -17.27 9.90
C THR A 268 -11.84 -17.57 8.58
N THR A 269 -12.02 -16.71 7.59
CA THR A 269 -11.48 -16.90 6.23
C THR A 269 -10.81 -15.62 5.74
N ASN A 270 -9.66 -15.78 5.12
CA ASN A 270 -8.96 -14.67 4.47
C ASN A 270 -9.47 -14.51 3.04
N LEU A 271 -9.96 -13.33 2.71
CA LEU A 271 -10.50 -12.99 1.40
C LEU A 271 -9.65 -11.90 0.72
N PRO A 272 -9.66 -11.82 -0.62
CA PRO A 272 -9.03 -10.72 -1.32
C PRO A 272 -9.59 -9.37 -0.88
N TRP A 273 -8.71 -8.39 -0.69
CA TRP A 273 -9.09 -7.03 -0.24
C TRP A 273 -10.03 -6.30 -1.21
N THR A 274 -10.04 -6.71 -2.48
CA THR A 274 -10.95 -6.18 -3.51
C THR A 274 -12.37 -6.75 -3.45
N THR A 275 -12.63 -7.68 -2.52
CA THR A 275 -14.00 -8.18 -2.30
C THR A 275 -14.87 -7.02 -1.80
N PRO A 276 -16.06 -6.78 -2.37
CA PRO A 276 -16.97 -5.76 -1.84
C PRO A 276 -17.25 -5.99 -0.36
N ALA A 277 -17.06 -4.96 0.48
CA ALA A 277 -17.07 -5.12 1.93
C ALA A 277 -18.34 -5.81 2.49
N PRO A 278 -19.59 -5.51 2.03
CA PRO A 278 -20.76 -6.25 2.47
C PRO A 278 -20.67 -7.74 2.20
N LEU A 279 -20.17 -8.15 1.02
CA LEU A 279 -19.96 -9.55 0.68
C LEU A 279 -18.79 -10.15 1.47
N GLY A 280 -17.73 -9.39 1.69
CA GLY A 280 -16.56 -9.80 2.49
C GLY A 280 -16.97 -10.10 3.93
N ILE A 281 -17.84 -9.30 4.54
CA ILE A 281 -18.39 -9.57 5.87
C ILE A 281 -19.19 -10.88 5.87
N LEU A 282 -20.13 -11.04 4.93
CA LEU A 282 -20.99 -12.24 4.89
C LEU A 282 -20.18 -13.53 4.67
N LEU A 283 -19.26 -13.51 3.69
CA LEU A 283 -18.41 -14.66 3.35
C LEU A 283 -17.43 -14.98 4.48
N GLY A 284 -16.74 -13.95 5.02
CA GLY A 284 -15.70 -14.13 6.03
C GLY A 284 -16.22 -14.57 7.39
N THR A 285 -17.52 -14.33 7.67
CA THR A 285 -18.21 -14.75 8.89
C THR A 285 -19.20 -15.92 8.66
N ASN A 286 -19.07 -16.65 7.56
CA ASN A 286 -19.86 -17.87 7.25
C ASN A 286 -21.39 -17.66 7.14
N PHE A 287 -21.83 -16.53 6.54
CA PHE A 287 -23.25 -16.24 6.27
C PHE A 287 -24.19 -16.33 7.49
N GLN A 288 -23.70 -15.98 8.68
CA GLN A 288 -24.54 -15.95 9.87
C GLN A 288 -25.63 -14.88 9.71
N PHE A 289 -26.82 -15.14 10.29
CA PHE A 289 -27.91 -14.16 10.25
C PHE A 289 -27.50 -12.80 10.80
N LEU A 290 -26.75 -12.76 11.90
CA LEU A 290 -26.24 -11.54 12.49
C LEU A 290 -25.31 -10.75 11.58
N SER A 291 -24.63 -11.40 10.65
CA SER A 291 -23.76 -10.70 9.68
C SER A 291 -24.56 -9.82 8.71
N PHE A 292 -25.76 -10.26 8.31
CA PHE A 292 -26.67 -9.44 7.48
C PHE A 292 -27.16 -8.21 8.26
N VAL A 293 -27.51 -8.41 9.53
CA VAL A 293 -27.91 -7.32 10.43
C VAL A 293 -26.76 -6.35 10.64
N LEU A 294 -25.55 -6.87 10.88
CA LEU A 294 -24.34 -6.07 11.04
C LEU A 294 -24.09 -5.18 9.81
N VAL A 295 -24.11 -5.74 8.61
CA VAL A 295 -23.92 -4.96 7.37
C VAL A 295 -24.92 -3.81 7.28
N ALA A 296 -26.19 -4.07 7.55
CA ALA A 296 -27.23 -3.03 7.54
C ALA A 296 -26.95 -1.94 8.60
N VAL A 297 -26.58 -2.33 9.81
CA VAL A 297 -26.27 -1.41 10.91
C VAL A 297 -25.07 -0.54 10.55
N LEU A 298 -23.96 -1.13 10.03
CA LEU A 298 -22.77 -0.39 9.66
C LEU A 298 -23.06 0.66 8.57
N ILE A 299 -23.82 0.30 7.53
CA ILE A 299 -24.23 1.23 6.47
C ILE A 299 -25.02 2.40 7.06
N ILE A 300 -25.98 2.12 7.95
CA ILE A 300 -26.79 3.17 8.58
C ILE A 300 -25.91 4.09 9.44
N VAL A 301 -25.03 3.50 10.24
CA VAL A 301 -24.15 4.26 11.14
C VAL A 301 -23.19 5.15 10.34
N ASP A 302 -22.58 4.62 9.28
CA ASP A 302 -21.70 5.42 8.42
C ASP A 302 -22.43 6.57 7.76
N VAL A 303 -23.67 6.36 7.26
CA VAL A 303 -24.50 7.45 6.75
C VAL A 303 -24.77 8.51 7.81
N LEU A 304 -25.13 8.11 9.02
CA LEU A 304 -25.40 9.04 10.12
C LEU A 304 -24.16 9.85 10.52
N ILE A 305 -22.99 9.21 10.57
CA ILE A 305 -21.72 9.86 10.93
C ILE A 305 -21.31 10.85 9.84
N TYR A 306 -21.36 10.46 8.57
CA TYR A 306 -20.94 11.31 7.45
C TYR A 306 -21.91 12.44 7.11
N TYR A 307 -23.21 12.26 7.37
CA TYR A 307 -24.26 13.17 6.91
C TYR A 307 -24.07 14.65 7.31
N PRO A 308 -23.84 14.99 8.58
CA PRO A 308 -23.69 16.39 8.97
C PRO A 308 -22.49 17.08 8.29
N PHE A 309 -21.37 16.38 8.18
CA PHE A 309 -20.16 16.89 7.58
C PHE A 309 -20.29 17.03 6.06
N LEU A 310 -20.96 16.08 5.43
CA LEU A 310 -21.30 16.14 4.01
C LEU A 310 -22.15 17.39 3.71
N LYS A 311 -23.12 17.73 4.56
CA LYS A 311 -23.93 18.93 4.38
C LYS A 311 -23.13 20.22 4.52
N VAL A 312 -22.17 20.25 5.43
CA VAL A 312 -21.27 21.40 5.56
C VAL A 312 -20.41 21.53 4.29
N TYR A 313 -19.82 20.44 3.85
CA TYR A 313 -18.99 20.41 2.65
C TYR A 313 -19.79 20.80 1.39
N ASP A 314 -21.00 20.26 1.21
CA ASP A 314 -21.85 20.59 0.06
C ASP A 314 -22.18 22.08 0.00
N ARG A 315 -22.43 22.74 1.15
CA ARG A 315 -22.66 24.19 1.22
C ARG A 315 -21.41 24.97 0.80
N GLN A 316 -20.22 24.53 1.19
CA GLN A 316 -18.96 25.18 0.79
C GLN A 316 -18.77 25.10 -0.72
N ILE A 317 -18.96 23.92 -1.31
CA ILE A 317 -18.83 23.73 -2.75
C ILE A 317 -19.89 24.48 -3.54
N LEU A 318 -21.14 24.58 -3.04
CA LEU A 318 -22.17 25.38 -3.66
C LEU A 318 -21.82 26.87 -3.67
N ALA A 319 -21.29 27.39 -2.58
CA ALA A 319 -20.84 28.78 -2.50
C ALA A 319 -19.68 29.06 -3.48
N GLU A 320 -18.75 28.10 -3.65
CA GLU A 320 -17.71 28.16 -4.70
C GLU A 320 -18.29 28.13 -6.11
N GLU A 321 -19.27 27.24 -6.37
CA GLU A 321 -19.95 27.15 -7.67
C GLU A 321 -20.73 28.45 -8.02
N GLU A 322 -21.36 29.12 -7.05
CA GLU A 322 -22.09 30.35 -7.21
C GLU A 322 -21.20 31.58 -7.37
N SER A 323 -20.08 31.64 -6.66
CA SER A 323 -19.14 32.76 -6.71
C SER A 323 -18.25 32.76 -7.97
N GLY A 324 -18.18 31.66 -8.68
CA GLY A 324 -17.28 31.49 -9.83
C GLY A 324 -15.77 31.54 -9.46
N VAL A 325 -15.46 31.66 -8.17
CA VAL A 325 -14.09 31.72 -7.64
C VAL A 325 -13.69 30.32 -7.23
N SER A 326 -12.64 29.81 -7.85
CA SER A 326 -12.07 28.51 -7.45
C SER A 326 -11.35 28.65 -6.11
N SER A 327 -11.39 27.60 -5.28
CA SER A 327 -10.63 27.54 -4.03
C SER A 327 -9.10 27.75 -4.22
N SER A 328 -8.61 27.55 -5.45
CA SER A 328 -7.23 27.90 -5.84
C SER A 328 -6.99 29.40 -5.84
N ASP A 329 -8.01 30.19 -6.18
CA ASP A 329 -7.86 31.66 -6.23
C ASP A 329 -7.95 32.27 -4.82
N GLU A 330 -8.76 31.69 -3.92
CA GLU A 330 -8.76 32.06 -2.48
C GLU A 330 -7.44 31.67 -1.79
N LEU A 331 -6.86 30.53 -2.14
CA LEU A 331 -5.57 30.11 -1.61
C LEU A 331 -4.45 31.05 -2.10
N LYS A 332 -4.48 31.45 -3.37
CA LYS A 332 -3.55 32.46 -3.92
C LYS A 332 -3.71 33.79 -3.16
N ALA A 333 -4.93 34.27 -2.97
CA ALA A 333 -5.20 35.52 -2.25
C ALA A 333 -4.75 35.46 -0.77
N LYS A 334 -4.94 34.30 -0.08
CA LYS A 334 -4.47 34.09 1.30
C LYS A 334 -2.95 33.93 1.40
N VAL A 335 -2.31 33.32 0.41
CA VAL A 335 -0.87 33.24 0.30
C VAL A 335 -0.26 34.62 0.04
N GLU A 336 -0.86 35.41 -0.83
CA GLU A 336 -0.46 36.81 -1.08
C GLU A 336 -0.61 37.71 0.17
N GLN A 337 -1.64 37.45 1.00
CA GLN A 337 -1.85 38.17 2.27
C GLN A 337 -0.91 37.73 3.40
N SER A 338 -0.40 36.50 3.36
CA SER A 338 0.41 35.91 4.44
C SER A 338 1.91 36.03 4.26
N PHE A 339 2.38 36.34 3.05
CA PHE A 339 3.79 36.52 2.74
C PHE A 339 4.10 38.01 2.51
N ASP A 340 5.10 38.50 3.25
CA ASP A 340 5.66 39.83 3.10
C ASP A 340 5.89 40.12 1.61
N THR A 341 5.29 41.19 1.10
CA THR A 341 5.11 41.55 -0.32
C THR A 341 6.41 41.46 -1.15
N ARG A 342 7.59 41.60 -0.53
CA ARG A 342 8.89 41.48 -1.20
C ARG A 342 9.32 40.05 -1.57
N LYS A 343 8.87 39.03 -0.82
CA LYS A 343 9.16 37.61 -1.12
C LYS A 343 8.17 37.03 -2.10
N ALA A 344 6.91 37.47 -2.04
CA ALA A 344 5.88 37.04 -2.97
C ALA A 344 6.13 37.57 -4.38
N THR A 345 6.58 38.83 -4.51
CA THR A 345 6.94 39.43 -5.81
C THR A 345 8.12 38.72 -6.45
N ALA A 346 9.14 38.33 -5.66
CA ALA A 346 10.30 37.62 -6.18
C ALA A 346 9.97 36.16 -6.65
N ILE A 347 8.96 35.54 -6.07
CA ILE A 347 8.48 34.19 -6.49
C ILE A 347 7.57 34.33 -7.71
N LEU A 348 6.73 35.38 -7.76
CA LEU A 348 5.84 35.65 -8.89
C LEU A 348 6.63 36.17 -10.11
N GLU A 349 7.67 37.00 -9.93
CA GLU A 349 8.54 37.38 -11.01
C GLU A 349 9.35 36.22 -11.56
N LYS A 350 9.73 35.24 -10.71
CA LYS A 350 10.39 34.03 -11.16
C LYS A 350 9.46 33.09 -11.94
N SER A 351 8.19 32.99 -11.56
CA SER A 351 7.18 32.23 -12.29
C SER A 351 6.68 32.94 -13.55
N GLN A 352 6.65 34.29 -13.57
CA GLN A 352 6.28 35.05 -14.77
C GLN A 352 7.43 35.16 -15.79
N VAL A 353 8.67 34.99 -15.35
CA VAL A 353 9.83 34.90 -16.27
C VAL A 353 9.85 33.53 -16.95
N GLU A 354 9.31 32.50 -16.32
CA GLU A 354 9.08 31.16 -16.95
C GLU A 354 7.85 31.13 -17.87
N GLU A 355 6.82 31.98 -17.65
CA GLU A 355 5.65 32.08 -18.53
C GLU A 355 5.85 33.05 -19.74
N THR A 356 6.85 33.90 -19.73
CA THR A 356 7.06 34.89 -20.81
C THR A 356 8.18 34.54 -21.78
N THR A 357 8.74 33.34 -21.68
CA THR A 357 9.65 32.82 -22.69
C THR A 357 9.01 31.70 -23.51
N THR A 358 7.75 31.88 -23.89
CA THR A 358 7.21 31.20 -25.08
C THR A 358 7.70 32.00 -26.30
N VAL A 359 8.95 31.75 -26.63
CA VAL A 359 9.44 31.99 -27.97
C VAL A 359 8.62 31.08 -28.89
N LYS A 360 7.89 31.72 -29.80
CA LYS A 360 7.41 31.04 -31.00
C LYS A 360 8.61 30.38 -31.67
N ALA A 361 8.79 29.10 -31.45
CA ALA A 361 9.62 28.29 -32.29
C ALA A 361 8.83 27.98 -33.56
N GLU A 362 9.29 28.49 -34.67
CA GLU A 362 8.94 28.02 -36.00
C GLU A 362 9.24 26.51 -36.07
N PRO A 363 8.50 25.74 -36.86
CA PRO A 363 8.63 24.29 -36.91
C PRO A 363 10.02 23.90 -37.41
N SER A 364 10.90 23.55 -36.49
CA SER A 364 12.13 22.86 -36.81
C SER A 364 11.77 21.49 -37.32
N THR A 365 12.26 21.18 -38.50
CA THR A 365 12.14 19.95 -39.25
C THR A 365 12.31 18.72 -38.35
N ALA A 366 11.20 18.07 -38.02
CA ALA A 366 11.17 16.84 -37.26
C ALA A 366 11.88 15.72 -38.04
N VAL A 367 12.90 15.16 -37.47
CA VAL A 367 13.46 13.86 -37.88
C VAL A 367 12.36 12.84 -37.63
N LYS A 368 11.79 12.26 -38.65
CA LYS A 368 10.83 11.15 -38.57
C LYS A 368 11.52 9.96 -37.93
N ALA A 369 11.18 9.67 -36.70
CA ALA A 369 11.49 8.39 -36.08
C ALA A 369 10.70 7.29 -36.82
N THR A 370 11.41 6.34 -37.42
CA THR A 370 10.86 5.26 -38.22
C THR A 370 10.56 4.00 -37.39
N GLU A 371 10.81 4.01 -36.08
CA GLU A 371 10.54 2.90 -35.16
C GLU A 371 9.61 3.32 -34.03
N SER A 372 8.64 2.47 -33.67
CA SER A 372 7.70 2.73 -32.58
C SER A 372 8.43 2.73 -31.22
N THR A 373 8.35 3.83 -30.49
CA THR A 373 8.95 3.98 -29.15
C THR A 373 7.98 3.52 -28.07
N ASN A 374 8.37 2.49 -27.31
CA ASN A 374 7.60 2.02 -26.18
C ASN A 374 8.03 2.76 -24.91
N VAL A 375 7.09 3.38 -24.22
CA VAL A 375 7.28 4.16 -22.99
C VAL A 375 6.64 3.43 -21.81
N LEU A 376 7.38 3.21 -20.73
CA LEU A 376 6.87 2.62 -19.50
C LEU A 376 6.71 3.71 -18.43
N VAL A 377 5.49 3.92 -17.95
CA VAL A 377 5.21 4.85 -16.86
C VAL A 377 5.05 4.06 -15.57
N LEU A 378 5.91 4.29 -14.58
CA LEU A 378 5.93 3.57 -13.31
C LEU A 378 5.40 4.42 -12.16
N CYS A 379 4.50 3.85 -11.35
CA CYS A 379 4.08 4.41 -10.06
C CYS A 379 4.06 3.32 -8.97
N ALA A 380 3.74 3.68 -7.74
CA ALA A 380 3.76 2.74 -6.62
C ALA A 380 2.73 1.60 -6.75
N GLY A 381 1.52 1.89 -7.24
CA GLY A 381 0.42 0.92 -7.31
C GLY A 381 -0.27 0.76 -8.68
N GLY A 382 0.31 1.28 -9.76
CA GLY A 382 -0.24 1.14 -11.12
C GLY A 382 -1.42 2.07 -11.49
N GLY A 383 -2.07 2.74 -10.52
CA GLY A 383 -3.26 3.55 -10.76
C GLY A 383 -2.97 4.89 -11.45
N THR A 384 -2.04 5.67 -10.92
CA THR A 384 -1.71 6.99 -11.46
C THR A 384 -0.87 6.93 -12.75
N SER A 385 -0.06 5.88 -12.93
CA SER A 385 0.68 5.66 -14.17
C SER A 385 -0.25 5.46 -15.37
N GLY A 386 -1.44 4.88 -15.14
CA GLY A 386 -2.48 4.73 -16.17
C GLY A 386 -2.96 6.06 -16.75
N LEU A 387 -3.05 7.11 -15.94
CA LEU A 387 -3.51 8.43 -16.41
C LEU A 387 -2.52 9.04 -17.42
N LEU A 388 -1.22 9.03 -17.11
CA LEU A 388 -0.21 9.56 -18.02
C LEU A 388 -0.04 8.67 -19.24
N ALA A 389 -0.04 7.34 -19.09
CA ALA A 389 0.03 6.43 -20.22
C ALA A 389 -1.15 6.61 -21.19
N ASN A 390 -2.37 6.83 -20.67
CA ASN A 390 -3.55 7.12 -21.48
C ASN A 390 -3.46 8.48 -22.18
N ALA A 391 -2.96 9.52 -21.50
CA ALA A 391 -2.76 10.84 -22.10
C ALA A 391 -1.75 10.77 -23.26
N LEU A 392 -0.61 10.10 -23.05
CA LEU A 392 0.40 9.87 -24.07
C LEU A 392 -0.16 9.09 -25.27
N ASN A 393 -0.88 7.99 -25.03
CA ASN A 393 -1.45 7.18 -26.11
C ASN A 393 -2.51 7.93 -26.93
N LYS A 394 -3.34 8.76 -26.24
CA LYS A 394 -4.33 9.59 -26.89
C LYS A 394 -3.65 10.65 -27.78
N ALA A 395 -2.68 11.37 -27.24
CA ALA A 395 -1.93 12.38 -27.96
C ALA A 395 -1.10 11.78 -29.11
N ALA A 396 -0.43 10.65 -28.88
CA ALA A 396 0.31 9.94 -29.92
C ALA A 396 -0.58 9.59 -31.13
N LYS A 397 -1.82 9.18 -30.86
CA LYS A 397 -2.82 8.91 -31.92
C LYS A 397 -3.31 10.18 -32.60
N GLU A 398 -3.52 11.26 -31.85
CA GLU A 398 -4.04 12.54 -32.36
C GLU A 398 -2.99 13.25 -33.25
N TYR A 399 -1.71 13.20 -32.86
CA TYR A 399 -0.61 13.85 -33.56
C TYR A 399 0.20 12.91 -34.48
N ASP A 400 -0.31 11.69 -34.74
CA ASP A 400 0.31 10.63 -35.56
C ASP A 400 1.79 10.38 -35.20
N ARG A 401 2.04 10.20 -33.91
CA ARG A 401 3.38 9.91 -33.37
C ARG A 401 3.53 8.41 -33.07
N PRO A 402 4.65 7.76 -33.42
CA PRO A 402 4.87 6.33 -33.19
C PRO A 402 5.31 6.06 -31.74
N ILE A 403 4.52 6.54 -30.76
CA ILE A 403 4.76 6.36 -29.32
C ILE A 403 3.65 5.49 -28.74
N LYS A 404 4.03 4.48 -27.95
CA LYS A 404 3.11 3.62 -27.22
C LYS A 404 3.48 3.59 -25.75
N ALA A 405 2.62 4.14 -24.90
CA ALA A 405 2.83 4.19 -23.46
C ALA A 405 2.06 3.08 -22.74
N THR A 406 2.70 2.47 -21.75
CA THR A 406 2.13 1.43 -20.89
C THR A 406 2.33 1.80 -19.42
N ALA A 407 1.31 1.58 -18.61
CA ALA A 407 1.37 1.78 -17.17
C ALA A 407 1.93 0.54 -16.47
N GLY A 408 2.77 0.74 -15.46
CA GLY A 408 3.32 -0.32 -14.63
C GLY A 408 3.45 0.06 -13.16
N SER A 409 3.63 -0.96 -12.32
CA SER A 409 3.95 -0.81 -10.90
C SER A 409 5.45 -0.91 -10.68
N TYR A 410 6.02 -0.01 -9.88
CA TYR A 410 7.39 -0.15 -9.40
C TYR A 410 7.48 -1.42 -8.52
N GLY A 411 8.48 -2.27 -8.81
CA GLY A 411 8.61 -3.59 -8.18
C GLY A 411 8.22 -4.76 -9.10
N ALA A 412 7.22 -4.58 -9.98
CA ALA A 412 6.83 -5.58 -10.98
C ALA A 412 7.39 -5.27 -12.39
N HIS A 413 8.21 -4.24 -12.54
CA HIS A 413 8.71 -3.74 -13.85
C HIS A 413 9.85 -4.56 -14.45
N ARG A 414 10.59 -5.32 -13.65
CA ARG A 414 11.86 -5.96 -14.08
C ARG A 414 11.71 -6.91 -15.24
N GLU A 415 10.64 -7.70 -15.28
CA GLU A 415 10.39 -8.68 -16.35
C GLU A 415 10.01 -8.02 -17.68
N ILE A 416 9.37 -6.85 -17.61
CA ILE A 416 8.88 -6.14 -18.81
C ILE A 416 9.83 -5.04 -19.28
N LEU A 417 10.76 -4.58 -18.43
CA LEU A 417 11.66 -3.46 -18.68
C LEU A 417 12.42 -3.55 -20.02
N PRO A 418 12.94 -4.72 -20.45
CA PRO A 418 13.67 -4.83 -21.72
C PRO A 418 12.83 -4.56 -22.99
N GLN A 419 11.50 -4.45 -22.86
CA GLN A 419 10.59 -4.19 -23.97
C GLN A 419 10.39 -2.70 -24.26
N TYR A 420 10.99 -1.82 -23.43
CA TYR A 420 10.78 -0.38 -23.48
C TYR A 420 12.07 0.38 -23.78
N GLN A 421 11.96 1.52 -24.43
CA GLN A 421 13.06 2.41 -24.76
C GLN A 421 13.15 3.59 -23.80
N PHE A 422 12.04 3.93 -23.12
CA PHE A 422 11.97 5.03 -22.19
C PHE A 422 11.12 4.70 -20.97
N VAL A 423 11.58 5.11 -19.80
CA VAL A 423 10.88 4.93 -18.53
C VAL A 423 10.62 6.28 -17.86
N ILE A 424 9.39 6.51 -17.40
CA ILE A 424 8.99 7.69 -16.65
C ILE A 424 8.62 7.26 -15.22
N LEU A 425 9.30 7.82 -14.23
CA LEU A 425 8.96 7.63 -12.81
C LEU A 425 7.97 8.68 -12.36
N ALA A 426 6.80 8.23 -11.91
CA ALA A 426 5.83 9.09 -11.23
C ALA A 426 6.39 9.59 -9.88
N PRO A 427 5.90 10.71 -9.34
CA PRO A 427 6.41 11.33 -8.11
C PRO A 427 6.50 10.41 -6.91
N GLN A 428 5.57 9.45 -6.80
CA GLN A 428 5.52 8.49 -5.68
C GLN A 428 6.72 7.53 -5.63
N VAL A 429 7.38 7.33 -6.77
CA VAL A 429 8.54 6.42 -6.89
C VAL A 429 9.81 7.16 -7.32
N ALA A 430 9.78 8.49 -7.38
CA ALA A 430 10.92 9.32 -7.74
C ALA A 430 12.12 9.17 -6.78
N SER A 431 11.89 8.76 -5.53
CA SER A 431 12.93 8.42 -4.55
C SER A 431 13.80 7.23 -4.98
N ASN A 432 13.28 6.36 -5.85
CA ASN A 432 14.00 5.18 -6.35
C ASN A 432 14.73 5.46 -7.68
N TYR A 433 14.94 6.72 -8.03
CA TYR A 433 15.55 7.11 -9.30
C TYR A 433 16.94 6.52 -9.51
N GLU A 434 17.80 6.54 -8.47
CA GLU A 434 19.17 6.03 -8.58
C GLU A 434 19.21 4.50 -8.77
N ASP A 435 18.33 3.77 -8.08
CA ASP A 435 18.21 2.31 -8.25
C ASP A 435 17.70 1.97 -9.66
N MET A 436 16.69 2.69 -10.12
CA MET A 436 16.12 2.49 -11.45
C MET A 436 17.11 2.87 -12.55
N LYS A 437 17.89 3.93 -12.35
CA LYS A 437 18.94 4.36 -13.27
C LYS A 437 20.01 3.29 -13.43
N ALA A 438 20.42 2.64 -12.33
CA ALA A 438 21.36 1.54 -12.40
C ALA A 438 20.84 0.32 -13.18
N GLU A 439 19.52 0.11 -13.21
CA GLU A 439 18.87 -0.95 -14.01
C GLU A 439 18.71 -0.54 -15.49
N THR A 440 18.25 0.68 -15.74
CA THR A 440 18.04 1.19 -17.11
C THR A 440 19.34 1.43 -17.88
N ASP A 441 20.39 1.92 -17.23
CA ASP A 441 21.72 2.13 -17.85
C ASP A 441 22.32 0.82 -18.37
N LYS A 442 22.10 -0.30 -17.69
CA LYS A 442 22.55 -1.65 -18.14
C LYS A 442 21.86 -2.11 -19.41
N LEU A 443 20.66 -1.64 -19.65
CA LEU A 443 19.81 -2.03 -20.79
C LEU A 443 19.80 -0.97 -21.89
N GLY A 444 20.49 0.17 -21.70
CA GLY A 444 20.48 1.29 -22.65
C GLY A 444 19.12 2.00 -22.74
N ILE A 445 18.29 1.90 -21.71
CA ILE A 445 16.97 2.51 -21.63
C ILE A 445 17.07 3.90 -21.02
N LYS A 446 16.45 4.90 -21.62
CA LYS A 446 16.41 6.24 -21.08
C LYS A 446 15.43 6.35 -19.91
N LEU A 447 15.75 7.17 -18.90
CA LEU A 447 14.99 7.32 -17.68
C LEU A 447 14.74 8.78 -17.34
N ALA A 448 13.50 9.15 -17.08
CA ALA A 448 13.14 10.45 -16.52
C ALA A 448 12.34 10.29 -15.22
N LYS A 449 12.45 11.25 -14.32
CA LYS A 449 11.61 11.39 -13.12
C LYS A 449 10.80 12.67 -13.24
N THR A 450 9.60 12.67 -12.70
CA THR A 450 8.71 13.82 -12.71
C THR A 450 8.43 14.32 -11.31
N ALA A 451 8.30 15.65 -11.15
CA ALA A 451 7.82 16.29 -9.93
C ALA A 451 6.28 16.27 -9.86
N GLY A 452 5.70 16.42 -8.66
CA GLY A 452 4.25 16.29 -8.47
C GLY A 452 3.39 17.21 -9.36
N ALA A 453 3.74 18.49 -9.45
CA ALA A 453 3.03 19.46 -10.29
C ALA A 453 3.21 19.19 -11.79
N GLU A 454 4.43 18.86 -12.21
CA GLU A 454 4.78 18.50 -13.58
C GLU A 454 4.03 17.25 -14.03
N TYR A 455 4.02 16.20 -13.21
CA TYR A 455 3.28 14.96 -13.52
C TYR A 455 1.79 15.21 -13.75
N ILE A 456 1.17 16.04 -12.91
CA ILE A 456 -0.24 16.41 -13.06
C ILE A 456 -0.47 17.20 -14.35
N ALA A 457 0.42 18.10 -14.70
CA ALA A 457 0.36 18.86 -15.96
C ALA A 457 0.41 17.91 -17.16
N LEU A 458 1.38 16.99 -17.20
CA LEU A 458 1.55 16.00 -18.27
C LEU A 458 0.34 15.05 -18.41
N THR A 459 -0.39 14.74 -17.33
CA THR A 459 -1.62 13.93 -17.43
C THR A 459 -2.80 14.66 -18.05
N ARG A 460 -2.77 16.00 -18.10
CA ARG A 460 -3.84 16.86 -18.63
C ARG A 460 -3.52 17.46 -20.00
N ASP A 461 -2.25 17.62 -20.28
CA ASP A 461 -1.72 18.14 -21.53
C ASP A 461 -1.02 17.04 -22.32
N GLY A 462 -1.72 16.48 -23.29
CA GLY A 462 -1.20 15.39 -24.12
C GLY A 462 -0.07 15.84 -25.05
N GLU A 463 -0.10 17.07 -25.55
CA GLU A 463 0.95 17.65 -26.39
C GLU A 463 2.22 17.87 -25.60
N GLY A 464 2.10 18.45 -24.40
CA GLY A 464 3.22 18.61 -23.46
C GLY A 464 3.81 17.27 -23.03
N ALA A 465 2.97 16.24 -22.83
CA ALA A 465 3.45 14.90 -22.51
C ALA A 465 4.25 14.26 -23.65
N LEU A 466 3.86 14.44 -24.91
CA LEU A 466 4.63 14.00 -26.07
C LEU A 466 5.97 14.75 -26.19
N ALA A 467 5.93 16.07 -26.04
CA ALA A 467 7.15 16.90 -26.05
C ALA A 467 8.14 16.46 -24.96
N PHE A 468 7.66 16.18 -23.75
CA PHE A 468 8.49 15.65 -22.65
C PHE A 468 9.16 14.32 -23.01
N VAL A 469 8.43 13.40 -23.66
CA VAL A 469 9.01 12.12 -24.10
C VAL A 469 10.04 12.33 -25.20
N GLU A 470 9.75 13.18 -26.20
CA GLU A 470 10.63 13.44 -27.34
C GLU A 470 11.91 14.15 -26.89
N GLU A 471 11.84 15.10 -25.96
CA GLU A 471 12.99 15.81 -25.40
C GLU A 471 13.94 14.89 -24.62
N ASN A 472 13.37 13.97 -23.83
CA ASN A 472 14.17 13.03 -23.03
C ASN A 472 14.67 11.82 -23.84
N LEU A 473 14.19 11.62 -25.08
CA LEU A 473 14.69 10.60 -26.00
C LEU A 473 15.88 11.08 -26.85
N GLN A 474 16.06 12.38 -26.98
CA GLN A 474 17.25 12.96 -27.62
C GLN A 474 18.45 12.86 -26.67
#